data_dcb26435de1d4458cdd8484af62bbb16
#
_entry.id   dcb26435de1d4458cdd8484af62bbb16
#
_cell.length_a   1.000
_cell.length_b   1.000
_cell.length_c   1.000
_cell.angle_alpha   90.00
_cell.angle_beta   90.00
_cell.angle_gamma   90.00
#
_symmetry.space_group_name_H-M   'P 1'
#
loop_
_entity.id
_entity.type
_entity.pdbx_description
1 polymer ?
#
loop_
_entity_poly.entity_id
_entity_poly.type
_entity_poly.pdbx_seq_one_letter_code
_entity_poly.pdbx_strand_id
1 'polypeptide(L)'
;QRLDEAGVLQDTVIAIAGDHYPYGLTVDEISEFRGHDIDTEYEMYQSTFLLWTPGMEPETVDKLCGNMDILPTLSNMFGLEYDSRLFMGKDIFSDSEGFVVFKDKNWISEKGTREELLETAPEYVEKIDSKVADMFNFSALVLDEDYYSYLLPYMQKRSG
;
A
#
# COMPACT_ATOMS: atom_id res chain seq x y z
N GLN A 1 21.40 -18.17 -0.37
CA GLN A 1 22.28 -19.28 0.04
C GLN A 1 21.60 -20.20 1.06
N ARG A 2 21.17 -19.73 2.26
CA ARG A 2 20.55 -20.59 3.29
C ARG A 2 19.25 -21.25 2.86
N LEU A 3 18.39 -20.56 2.11
CA LEU A 3 17.14 -21.12 1.57
C LEU A 3 17.41 -22.16 0.49
N ASP A 4 18.43 -21.93 -0.33
CA ASP A 4 18.86 -22.85 -1.36
C ASP A 4 19.46 -24.14 -0.76
N GLU A 5 20.35 -23.99 0.22
CA GLU A 5 20.92 -25.11 1.00
C GLU A 5 19.84 -25.93 1.74
N ALA A 6 18.75 -25.28 2.16
CA ALA A 6 17.58 -25.95 2.76
C ALA A 6 16.65 -26.60 1.72
N GLY A 7 16.85 -26.38 0.41
CA GLY A 7 16.04 -26.92 -0.66
C GLY A 7 14.63 -26.30 -0.79
N VAL A 8 14.40 -25.14 -0.16
CA VAL A 8 13.08 -24.47 -0.14
C VAL A 8 13.03 -23.20 -0.99
N LEU A 9 14.15 -22.83 -1.61
CA LEU A 9 14.25 -21.58 -2.37
C LEU A 9 13.21 -21.51 -3.50
N GLN A 10 12.97 -22.62 -4.19
CA GLN A 10 12.06 -22.68 -5.35
C GLN A 10 10.59 -22.44 -4.96
N ASP A 11 10.23 -22.68 -3.70
CA ASP A 11 8.89 -22.50 -3.15
C ASP A 11 8.82 -21.25 -2.26
N THR A 12 9.78 -20.32 -2.42
CA THR A 12 9.89 -19.14 -1.57
C THR A 12 9.64 -17.86 -2.37
N VAL A 13 8.81 -16.98 -1.83
CA VAL A 13 8.69 -15.58 -2.26
C VAL A 13 9.27 -14.70 -1.16
N ILE A 14 10.11 -13.75 -1.53
CA ILE A 14 10.68 -12.75 -0.63
C ILE A 14 10.01 -11.42 -0.92
N ALA A 15 9.31 -10.88 0.07
CA ALA A 15 8.70 -9.55 0.02
C ALA A 15 9.34 -8.67 1.08
N ILE A 16 9.86 -7.52 0.69
CA ILE A 16 10.54 -6.56 1.58
C ILE A 16 9.92 -5.18 1.38
N ALA A 17 9.43 -4.59 2.46
CA ALA A 17 8.89 -3.23 2.48
C ALA A 17 9.46 -2.47 3.67
N GLY A 18 9.54 -1.15 3.57
CA GLY A 18 9.72 -0.30 4.73
C GLY A 18 8.46 -0.30 5.60
N ASP A 19 8.62 -0.42 6.91
CA ASP A 19 7.52 -0.35 7.89
C ASP A 19 7.17 1.09 8.27
N HIS A 20 8.12 2.03 8.09
CA HIS A 20 7.98 3.46 8.33
C HIS A 20 9.01 4.27 7.52
N TYR A 21 8.79 5.58 7.45
CA TYR A 21 9.80 6.50 6.93
C TYR A 21 10.97 6.65 7.94
N PRO A 22 12.16 7.10 7.51
CA PRO A 22 13.34 7.21 8.37
C PRO A 22 13.25 8.43 9.30
N TYR A 23 12.34 8.40 10.28
CA TYR A 23 12.08 9.52 11.22
C TYR A 23 13.25 9.89 12.14
N GLY A 24 14.34 9.14 12.10
CA GLY A 24 15.59 9.46 12.78
C GLY A 24 16.56 10.32 11.97
N LEU A 25 16.23 10.59 10.69
CA LEU A 25 17.03 11.43 9.79
C LEU A 25 16.35 12.77 9.57
N THR A 26 17.17 13.79 9.35
CA THR A 26 16.71 15.10 8.89
C THR A 26 16.41 15.11 7.40
N VAL A 27 15.70 16.12 6.90
CA VAL A 27 15.43 16.29 5.47
C VAL A 27 16.74 16.38 4.67
N ASP A 28 17.74 17.09 5.20
CA ASP A 28 19.04 17.24 4.54
C ASP A 28 19.78 15.90 4.43
N GLU A 29 19.75 15.07 5.49
CA GLU A 29 20.34 13.72 5.47
C GLU A 29 19.62 12.79 4.48
N ILE A 30 18.30 12.88 4.39
CA ILE A 30 17.53 12.10 3.40
C ILE A 30 17.83 12.57 1.99
N SER A 31 17.94 13.89 1.76
CA SER A 31 18.33 14.48 0.47
C SER A 31 19.72 14.00 0.04
N GLU A 32 20.68 13.96 0.96
CA GLU A 32 22.02 13.42 0.70
C GLU A 32 21.97 11.95 0.27
N PHE A 33 21.18 11.12 0.96
CA PHE A 33 20.97 9.71 0.60
C PHE A 33 20.34 9.51 -0.77
N ARG A 34 19.41 10.39 -1.14
CA ARG A 34 18.69 10.32 -2.43
C ARG A 34 19.48 10.94 -3.58
N GLY A 35 20.50 11.76 -3.28
CA GLY A 35 21.32 12.46 -4.26
C GLY A 35 20.62 13.67 -4.91
N HIS A 36 19.53 14.15 -4.33
CA HIS A 36 18.82 15.38 -4.72
C HIS A 36 18.09 15.98 -3.51
N ASP A 37 17.81 17.28 -3.58
CA ASP A 37 17.02 17.96 -2.55
C ASP A 37 15.58 17.45 -2.57
N ILE A 38 15.05 17.09 -1.41
CA ILE A 38 13.64 16.74 -1.25
C ILE A 38 12.83 18.03 -1.34
N ASP A 39 12.01 18.16 -2.35
CA ASP A 39 11.23 19.35 -2.66
C ASP A 39 9.79 19.30 -2.13
N THR A 40 9.34 18.14 -1.72
CA THR A 40 7.98 17.93 -1.21
C THR A 40 7.96 17.19 0.11
N GLU A 41 6.96 17.50 0.95
CA GLU A 41 6.69 16.79 2.20
C GLU A 41 6.44 15.29 1.97
N TYR A 42 5.87 14.93 0.81
CA TYR A 42 5.51 13.56 0.48
C TYR A 42 6.71 12.69 0.12
N GLU A 43 7.72 13.27 -0.50
CA GLU A 43 8.91 12.54 -0.93
C GLU A 43 9.66 11.92 0.24
N MET A 44 9.59 12.54 1.42
CA MET A 44 10.16 12.00 2.65
C MET A 44 9.56 10.63 3.03
N TYR A 45 8.29 10.37 2.68
CA TYR A 45 7.59 9.11 2.99
C TYR A 45 7.76 8.05 1.92
N GLN A 46 8.40 8.38 0.80
CA GLN A 46 8.59 7.43 -0.29
C GLN A 46 9.52 6.30 0.12
N SER A 47 9.07 5.08 -0.06
CA SER A 47 9.78 3.84 0.27
C SER A 47 9.79 2.91 -0.93
N THR A 48 10.56 1.83 -0.85
CA THR A 48 10.63 0.81 -1.90
C THR A 48 10.00 -0.50 -1.39
N PHE A 49 9.15 -1.09 -2.21
CA PHE A 49 8.69 -2.45 -2.05
C PHE A 49 9.43 -3.35 -3.03
N LEU A 50 10.07 -4.38 -2.53
CA LEU A 50 10.80 -5.37 -3.32
C LEU A 50 10.10 -6.71 -3.22
N LEU A 51 9.86 -7.34 -4.36
CA LEU A 51 9.32 -8.68 -4.47
C LEU A 51 10.27 -9.53 -5.31
N TRP A 52 10.54 -10.72 -4.83
CA TRP A 52 11.42 -11.65 -5.53
C TRP A 52 11.00 -13.10 -5.33
N THR A 53 11.06 -13.88 -6.40
CA THR A 53 10.95 -15.33 -6.39
C THR A 53 11.84 -15.91 -7.49
N PRO A 54 12.31 -17.17 -7.39
CA PRO A 54 13.10 -17.79 -8.45
C PRO A 54 12.38 -17.78 -9.80
N GLY A 55 13.10 -17.38 -10.85
CA GLY A 55 12.55 -17.32 -12.20
C GLY A 55 11.69 -16.09 -12.52
N MET A 56 11.54 -15.17 -11.57
CA MET A 56 10.85 -13.89 -11.81
C MET A 56 11.72 -12.98 -12.69
N GLU A 57 11.16 -12.50 -13.79
CA GLU A 57 11.82 -11.48 -14.60
C GLU A 57 11.79 -10.12 -13.88
N PRO A 58 12.88 -9.33 -13.93
CA PRO A 58 12.90 -8.01 -13.31
C PRO A 58 11.88 -7.07 -13.96
N GLU A 59 11.04 -6.46 -13.14
CA GLU A 59 10.08 -5.44 -13.56
C GLU A 59 10.07 -4.30 -12.55
N THR A 60 9.95 -3.06 -13.03
CA THR A 60 9.74 -1.88 -12.20
C THR A 60 8.31 -1.39 -12.39
N VAL A 61 7.59 -1.25 -11.27
CA VAL A 61 6.22 -0.73 -11.25
C VAL A 61 6.26 0.68 -10.69
N ASP A 62 6.06 1.67 -11.55
CA ASP A 62 6.10 3.10 -11.20
C ASP A 62 4.72 3.64 -10.78
N LYS A 63 3.75 2.75 -10.56
CA LYS A 63 2.43 3.11 -10.09
C LYS A 63 2.49 3.68 -8.68
N LEU A 64 1.77 4.78 -8.48
CA LEU A 64 1.59 5.37 -7.15
C LEU A 64 0.84 4.39 -6.24
N CYS A 65 1.51 3.90 -5.20
CA CYS A 65 0.98 2.90 -4.28
C CYS A 65 1.52 3.12 -2.85
N GLY A 66 0.88 2.50 -1.88
CA GLY A 66 1.25 2.59 -0.47
C GLY A 66 1.29 1.22 0.23
N ASN A 67 1.69 1.21 1.50
CA ASN A 67 1.80 -0.03 2.27
C ASN A 67 0.48 -0.81 2.37
N MET A 68 -0.67 -0.13 2.28
CA MET A 68 -1.99 -0.77 2.28
C MET A 68 -2.24 -1.65 1.05
N ASP A 69 -1.50 -1.42 -0.05
CA ASP A 69 -1.64 -2.15 -1.32
C ASP A 69 -0.86 -3.47 -1.32
N ILE A 70 0.07 -3.66 -0.38
CA ILE A 70 0.92 -4.86 -0.30
C ILE A 70 0.07 -6.11 -0.10
N LEU A 71 -0.85 -6.09 0.86
CA LEU A 71 -1.63 -7.28 1.20
C LEU A 71 -2.57 -7.74 0.08
N PRO A 72 -3.38 -6.89 -0.56
CA PRO A 72 -4.19 -7.30 -1.70
C PRO A 72 -3.34 -7.74 -2.90
N THR A 73 -2.18 -7.12 -3.13
CA THR A 73 -1.24 -7.52 -4.19
C THR A 73 -0.72 -8.94 -3.96
N LEU A 74 -0.19 -9.22 -2.77
CA LEU A 74 0.29 -10.55 -2.43
C LEU A 74 -0.83 -11.58 -2.44
N SER A 75 -2.03 -11.24 -1.95
CA SER A 75 -3.19 -12.12 -1.97
C SER A 75 -3.54 -12.57 -3.39
N ASN A 76 -3.58 -11.64 -4.35
CA ASN A 76 -3.83 -11.97 -5.75
C ASN A 76 -2.68 -12.80 -6.36
N MET A 77 -1.43 -12.45 -6.09
CA MET A 77 -0.27 -13.20 -6.59
C MET A 77 -0.25 -14.65 -6.10
N PHE A 78 -0.68 -14.89 -4.87
CA PHE A 78 -0.78 -16.22 -4.29
C PHE A 78 -2.10 -16.94 -4.61
N GLY A 79 -3.02 -16.29 -5.33
CA GLY A 79 -4.34 -16.85 -5.65
C GLY A 79 -5.21 -17.10 -4.40
N LEU A 80 -5.02 -16.28 -3.35
CA LEU A 80 -5.81 -16.39 -2.13
C LEU A 80 -7.20 -15.79 -2.35
N GLU A 81 -8.23 -16.51 -1.92
CA GLU A 81 -9.59 -15.97 -1.89
C GLU A 81 -9.73 -14.96 -0.75
N TYR A 82 -10.16 -13.74 -1.07
CA TYR A 82 -10.45 -12.70 -0.09
C TYR A 82 -11.58 -11.78 -0.57
N ASP A 83 -12.23 -11.11 0.36
CA ASP A 83 -13.23 -10.08 0.04
C ASP A 83 -12.52 -8.72 -0.12
N SER A 84 -12.35 -8.27 -1.36
CA SER A 84 -11.65 -7.01 -1.66
C SER A 84 -12.31 -5.77 -1.05
N ARG A 85 -13.59 -5.87 -0.64
CA ARG A 85 -14.30 -4.76 0.05
C ARG A 85 -13.79 -4.53 1.47
N LEU A 86 -13.08 -5.50 2.05
CA LEU A 86 -12.48 -5.43 3.38
C LEU A 86 -11.08 -4.81 3.38
N PHE A 87 -10.51 -4.55 2.20
CA PHE A 87 -9.20 -3.94 2.04
C PHE A 87 -9.32 -2.49 1.58
N MET A 88 -8.58 -1.60 2.23
CA MET A 88 -8.48 -0.20 1.80
C MET A 88 -7.56 -0.07 0.59
N GLY A 89 -6.50 -0.89 0.55
CA GLY A 89 -5.57 -0.96 -0.56
C GLY A 89 -6.09 -1.76 -1.75
N LYS A 90 -5.34 -1.72 -2.82
CA LYS A 90 -5.63 -2.39 -4.09
C LYS A 90 -4.41 -3.18 -4.56
N ASP A 91 -4.65 -4.14 -5.42
CA ASP A 91 -3.58 -4.81 -6.16
C ASP A 91 -2.86 -3.80 -7.08
N ILE A 92 -1.56 -3.66 -6.90
CA ILE A 92 -0.74 -2.73 -7.70
C ILE A 92 -0.70 -3.10 -9.19
N PHE A 93 -0.91 -4.37 -9.54
CA PHE A 93 -0.96 -4.85 -10.92
C PHE A 93 -2.34 -4.70 -11.57
N SER A 94 -3.35 -4.25 -10.81
CA SER A 94 -4.69 -3.98 -11.38
C SER A 94 -4.71 -2.69 -12.20
N ASP A 95 -5.74 -2.49 -13.03
CA ASP A 95 -5.98 -1.26 -13.79
C ASP A 95 -6.51 -0.09 -12.93
N SER A 96 -6.55 -0.26 -11.60
CA SER A 96 -7.01 0.80 -10.70
C SER A 96 -6.05 1.98 -10.69
N GLU A 97 -6.58 3.21 -10.64
CA GLU A 97 -5.79 4.43 -10.46
C GLU A 97 -4.92 4.35 -9.21
N GLY A 98 -3.65 4.75 -9.32
CA GLY A 98 -2.71 4.85 -8.20
C GLY A 98 -3.15 5.93 -7.21
N PHE A 99 -3.01 5.62 -5.92
CA PHE A 99 -3.52 6.47 -4.86
C PHE A 99 -2.84 6.18 -3.53
N VAL A 100 -2.33 7.21 -2.87
CA VAL A 100 -1.71 7.11 -1.54
C VAL A 100 -2.42 8.04 -0.57
N VAL A 101 -2.71 7.53 0.62
CA VAL A 101 -3.35 8.27 1.72
C VAL A 101 -2.39 8.36 2.90
N PHE A 102 -2.29 9.54 3.51
CA PHE A 102 -1.47 9.81 4.68
C PHE A 102 -2.32 9.81 5.96
N LYS A 103 -1.65 9.70 7.11
CA LYS A 103 -2.29 9.62 8.45
C LYS A 103 -3.15 10.83 8.80
N ASP A 104 -2.85 11.99 8.24
CA ASP A 104 -3.56 13.26 8.42
C ASP A 104 -4.75 13.41 7.46
N LYS A 105 -5.08 12.35 6.71
CA LYS A 105 -6.08 12.29 5.65
C LYS A 105 -5.72 13.06 4.39
N ASN A 106 -4.48 13.55 4.28
CA ASN A 106 -3.99 14.05 3.02
C ASN A 106 -3.73 12.90 2.04
N TRP A 107 -3.65 13.19 0.75
CA TRP A 107 -3.52 12.16 -0.28
C TRP A 107 -2.83 12.66 -1.56
N ILE A 108 -2.32 11.71 -2.31
CA ILE A 108 -1.78 11.89 -3.66
C ILE A 108 -2.49 10.91 -4.61
N SER A 109 -2.81 11.36 -5.79
CA SER A 109 -3.31 10.55 -6.90
C SER A 109 -2.43 10.69 -8.13
N GLU A 110 -2.67 9.90 -9.16
CA GLU A 110 -2.00 10.07 -10.47
C GLU A 110 -2.29 11.42 -11.14
N LYS A 111 -3.29 12.15 -10.66
CA LYS A 111 -3.63 13.51 -11.16
C LYS A 111 -2.86 14.62 -10.46
N GLY A 112 -2.22 14.33 -9.33
CA GLY A 112 -1.48 15.27 -8.51
C GLY A 112 -1.82 15.15 -7.03
N THR A 113 -1.23 16.05 -6.25
CA THR A 113 -1.49 16.18 -4.82
C THR A 113 -2.85 16.86 -4.57
N ARG A 114 -3.38 16.64 -3.37
CA ARG A 114 -4.63 17.28 -2.95
C ARG A 114 -4.55 18.81 -3.07
N GLU A 115 -3.44 19.42 -2.65
CA GLU A 115 -3.23 20.86 -2.67
C GLU A 115 -3.25 21.43 -4.10
N GLU A 116 -2.54 20.80 -5.03
CA GLU A 116 -2.51 21.23 -6.43
C GLU A 116 -3.88 21.14 -7.08
N LEU A 117 -4.67 20.15 -6.70
CA LEU A 117 -5.99 19.89 -7.28
C LEU A 117 -7.10 20.75 -6.65
N LEU A 118 -6.88 21.36 -5.48
CA LEU A 118 -7.86 22.26 -4.86
C LEU A 118 -8.24 23.44 -5.78
N GLU A 119 -7.29 23.98 -6.53
CA GLU A 119 -7.53 25.10 -7.43
C GLU A 119 -8.00 24.66 -8.82
N THR A 120 -7.52 23.49 -9.29
CA THR A 120 -7.70 23.06 -10.69
C THR A 120 -8.87 22.08 -10.88
N ALA A 121 -9.21 21.30 -9.86
CA ALA A 121 -10.22 20.25 -9.91
C ALA A 121 -10.97 20.07 -8.57
N PRO A 122 -11.63 21.10 -8.01
CA PRO A 122 -12.24 21.06 -6.67
C PRO A 122 -13.30 19.96 -6.50
N GLU A 123 -14.09 19.67 -7.52
CA GLU A 123 -15.08 18.58 -7.47
C GLU A 123 -14.43 17.19 -7.33
N TYR A 124 -13.27 17.01 -7.97
CA TYR A 124 -12.49 15.78 -7.81
C TYR A 124 -11.93 15.67 -6.39
N VAL A 125 -11.42 16.78 -5.83
CA VAL A 125 -10.93 16.82 -4.45
C VAL A 125 -12.04 16.46 -3.47
N GLU A 126 -13.22 17.07 -3.59
CA GLU A 126 -14.36 16.77 -2.72
C GLU A 126 -14.73 15.27 -2.77
N LYS A 127 -14.76 14.69 -3.95
CA LYS A 127 -15.04 13.27 -4.14
C LYS A 127 -13.99 12.39 -3.44
N ILE A 128 -12.69 12.73 -3.58
CA ILE A 128 -11.62 11.95 -2.98
C ILE A 128 -11.56 12.16 -1.47
N ASP A 129 -11.76 13.38 -0.97
CA ASP A 129 -11.83 13.68 0.46
C ASP A 129 -12.95 12.86 1.14
N SER A 130 -14.14 12.77 0.50
CA SER A 130 -15.21 11.91 0.99
C SER A 130 -14.79 10.43 1.04
N LYS A 131 -14.16 9.93 -0.03
CA LYS A 131 -13.64 8.56 -0.07
C LYS A 131 -12.63 8.30 1.04
N VAL A 132 -11.68 9.22 1.27
CA VAL A 132 -10.68 9.10 2.35
C VAL A 132 -11.35 9.09 3.70
N ALA A 133 -12.33 9.97 3.94
CA ALA A 133 -13.10 9.98 5.18
C ALA A 133 -13.80 8.63 5.43
N ASP A 134 -14.42 8.05 4.39
CA ASP A 134 -15.07 6.75 4.46
C ASP A 134 -14.07 5.62 4.76
N MET A 135 -12.87 5.65 4.17
CA MET A 135 -11.81 4.67 4.45
C MET A 135 -11.41 4.68 5.94
N PHE A 136 -11.19 5.87 6.51
CA PHE A 136 -10.85 5.99 7.94
C PHE A 136 -12.00 5.54 8.85
N ASN A 137 -13.23 5.97 8.55
CA ASN A 137 -14.42 5.59 9.29
C ASN A 137 -14.66 4.09 9.25
N PHE A 138 -14.50 3.46 8.09
CA PHE A 138 -14.64 2.02 7.93
C PHE A 138 -13.56 1.27 8.73
N SER A 139 -12.30 1.69 8.64
CA SER A 139 -11.21 1.10 9.41
C SER A 139 -11.45 1.18 10.91
N ALA A 140 -11.92 2.33 11.41
CA ALA A 140 -12.30 2.50 12.81
C ALA A 140 -13.45 1.56 13.20
N LEU A 141 -14.50 1.50 12.38
CA LEU A 141 -15.67 0.64 12.63
C LEU A 141 -15.30 -0.85 12.69
N VAL A 142 -14.40 -1.32 11.81
CA VAL A 142 -13.91 -2.71 11.81
C VAL A 142 -13.26 -3.07 13.14
N LEU A 143 -12.51 -2.13 13.73
CA LEU A 143 -11.83 -2.31 15.02
C LEU A 143 -12.81 -2.19 16.19
N ASP A 144 -13.65 -1.15 16.20
CA ASP A 144 -14.57 -0.83 17.31
C ASP A 144 -15.64 -1.92 17.49
N GLU A 145 -16.13 -2.49 16.38
CA GLU A 145 -17.15 -3.52 16.37
C GLU A 145 -16.60 -4.94 16.42
N ASP A 146 -15.27 -5.10 16.54
CA ASP A 146 -14.61 -6.43 16.50
C ASP A 146 -15.10 -7.29 15.32
N TYR A 147 -15.17 -6.68 14.14
CA TYR A 147 -15.78 -7.24 12.94
C TYR A 147 -15.29 -8.65 12.59
N TYR A 148 -13.99 -8.92 12.78
CA TYR A 148 -13.42 -10.23 12.49
C TYR A 148 -13.96 -11.36 13.38
N SER A 149 -14.34 -11.05 14.62
CA SER A 149 -15.00 -12.05 15.49
C SER A 149 -16.35 -12.49 14.94
N TYR A 150 -17.08 -11.62 14.24
CA TYR A 150 -18.30 -12.01 13.53
C TYR A 150 -18.00 -12.82 12.26
N LEU A 151 -16.93 -12.49 11.54
CA LEU A 151 -16.61 -13.11 10.27
C LEU A 151 -16.07 -14.55 10.43
N LEU A 152 -15.24 -14.80 11.43
CA LEU A 152 -14.56 -16.09 11.66
C LEU A 152 -15.50 -17.31 11.66
N PRO A 153 -16.66 -17.30 12.32
CA PRO A 153 -17.59 -18.44 12.31
C PRO A 153 -18.18 -18.75 10.92
N TYR A 154 -18.30 -17.73 10.05
CA TYR A 154 -18.78 -17.89 8.68
C TYR A 154 -17.70 -18.44 7.76
N MET A 155 -16.45 -18.04 7.95
CA MET A 155 -15.31 -18.53 7.18
C MET A 155 -15.04 -20.01 7.49
N GLN A 156 -15.10 -20.41 8.75
CA GLN A 156 -14.89 -21.79 9.17
C GLN A 156 -15.95 -22.76 8.60
N LYS A 157 -17.19 -22.30 8.39
CA LYS A 157 -18.26 -23.11 7.78
C LYS A 157 -18.09 -23.33 6.27
N ARG A 158 -17.30 -22.52 5.58
CA ARG A 158 -17.06 -22.64 4.13
C ARG A 158 -15.83 -23.52 3.81
N SER A 159 -14.98 -23.75 4.78
CA SER A 159 -13.75 -24.55 4.64
C SER A 159 -13.91 -26.03 5.02
N GLY A 160 -15.11 -26.49 5.36
CA GLY A 160 -15.49 -27.87 5.64
C GLY A 160 -16.55 -28.35 4.67
#